data_7899c5e9d379045539dd19444ac7bd98
#
_entry.id   7899c5e9d379045539dd19444ac7bd98
#
_cell.length_a   1.000
_cell.length_b   1.000
_cell.length_c   1.000
_cell.angle_alpha   90.00
_cell.angle_beta   90.00
_cell.angle_gamma   90.00
#
_symmetry.space_group_name_H-M   'P 1'
#
loop_
_entity.id
_entity.type
_entity.pdbx_description
1 polymer ?
#
loop_
_entity_poly.entity_id
_entity_poly.type
_entity_poly.pdbx_seq_one_letter_code
_entity_poly.pdbx_strand_id
1 'polypeptide(L)'
;DSWLFHKGSSEIRIFVYDGNYLFSTSPINLLPKKEVENVLDYMLSEDFGPYKLGIEGRQIYIAYRIHLADITDESEDEIRKNIVGLALRADEMDNMLVERFGCEFSEYSKTDAES
;
A
#
# COMPACT_ATOMS: atom_id res chain seq x y z
N ASP A 1 4.49 -18.70 -2.83
CA ASP A 1 4.48 -18.07 -4.16
C ASP A 1 4.19 -16.60 -4.04
N SER A 2 4.95 -15.80 -4.75
CA SER A 2 4.75 -14.37 -4.76
C SER A 2 5.09 -13.79 -6.13
N TRP A 3 4.50 -12.65 -6.41
CA TRP A 3 4.72 -11.93 -7.67
C TRP A 3 5.06 -10.49 -7.34
N LEU A 4 5.96 -9.91 -8.14
CA LEU A 4 6.38 -8.53 -7.98
C LEU A 4 6.26 -7.83 -9.33
N PHE A 5 5.59 -6.69 -9.36
CA PHE A 5 5.53 -5.89 -10.57
C PHE A 5 5.44 -4.41 -10.23
N HIS A 6 5.58 -3.58 -11.24
CA HIS A 6 5.55 -2.13 -11.07
C HIS A 6 4.43 -1.53 -11.90
N LYS A 7 3.76 -0.53 -11.34
CA LYS A 7 2.72 0.23 -12.02
C LYS A 7 3.04 1.71 -11.78
N GLY A 8 3.46 2.41 -12.84
CA GLY A 8 3.95 3.77 -12.66
C GLY A 8 5.19 3.76 -11.78
N SER A 9 5.20 4.57 -10.74
CA SER A 9 6.30 4.64 -9.77
C SER A 9 6.15 3.69 -8.61
N SER A 10 5.07 2.92 -8.56
CA SER A 10 4.78 2.06 -7.41
C SER A 10 5.16 0.61 -7.65
N GLU A 11 5.75 -0.01 -6.63
CA GLU A 11 6.02 -1.43 -6.60
C GLU A 11 4.82 -2.13 -5.98
N ILE A 12 4.33 -3.19 -6.63
CA ILE A 12 3.23 -3.99 -6.11
C ILE A 12 3.72 -5.41 -5.90
N ARG A 13 3.54 -5.90 -4.70
CA ARG A 13 3.85 -7.29 -4.36
C ARG A 13 2.56 -8.03 -4.08
N ILE A 14 2.38 -9.18 -4.72
CA ILE A 14 1.21 -10.03 -4.51
C ILE A 14 1.72 -11.37 -3.97
N PHE A 15 1.10 -11.86 -2.90
CA PHE A 15 1.49 -13.15 -2.32
C PHE A 15 0.30 -13.82 -1.65
N VAL A 16 0.41 -15.14 -1.49
CA VAL A 16 -0.60 -15.93 -0.79
C VAL A 16 -0.11 -16.13 0.64
N TYR A 17 -0.97 -15.78 1.59
CA TYR A 17 -0.67 -15.88 3.01
C TYR A 17 -1.50 -16.97 3.67
N ASP A 18 -0.84 -17.84 4.41
CA ASP A 18 -1.47 -18.91 5.18
C ASP A 18 -2.38 -19.83 4.33
N GLY A 19 -2.14 -19.86 3.01
CA GLY A 19 -2.91 -20.68 2.09
C GLY A 19 -4.36 -20.25 1.90
N ASN A 20 -4.80 -19.17 2.57
CA ASN A 20 -6.20 -18.75 2.57
C ASN A 20 -6.45 -17.36 2.03
N TYR A 21 -5.44 -16.51 2.00
CA TYR A 21 -5.60 -15.09 1.65
C TYR A 21 -4.66 -14.69 0.52
N LEU A 22 -5.16 -13.85 -0.35
CA LEU A 22 -4.34 -13.15 -1.33
C LEU A 22 -4.10 -11.75 -0.80
N PHE A 23 -2.83 -11.37 -0.68
CA PHE A 23 -2.43 -10.02 -0.28
C PHE A 23 -1.77 -9.33 -1.45
N SER A 24 -2.12 -8.05 -1.63
CA SER A 24 -1.39 -7.16 -2.53
C SER A 24 -0.93 -6.00 -1.69
N THR A 25 0.35 -5.66 -1.75
CA THR A 25 0.92 -4.57 -0.95
C THR A 25 1.76 -3.64 -1.81
N SER A 26 1.83 -2.39 -1.41
CA SER A 26 2.71 -1.41 -2.04
C SER A 26 3.32 -0.53 -0.95
N PRO A 27 4.65 -0.37 -0.93
CA PRO A 27 5.28 0.52 0.03
C PRO A 27 5.01 1.98 -0.33
N ILE A 28 4.87 2.83 0.68
CA ILE A 28 4.60 4.26 0.48
C ILE A 28 5.78 5.09 0.97
N ASN A 29 5.82 5.37 2.27
CA ASN A 29 6.83 6.25 2.89
C ASN A 29 7.36 5.63 4.17
N LEU A 30 8.38 6.25 4.73
CA LEU A 30 8.84 5.92 6.07
C LEU A 30 8.15 6.84 7.07
N LEU A 31 7.90 6.32 8.27
CA LEU A 31 7.34 7.13 9.35
C LEU A 31 8.24 8.33 9.63
N PRO A 32 7.67 9.47 10.04
CA PRO A 32 8.48 10.63 10.38
C PRO A 32 9.26 10.36 11.67
N LYS A 33 10.33 11.10 11.88
CA LYS A 33 11.14 10.98 13.10
C LYS A 33 10.53 11.70 14.28
N LYS A 34 9.63 12.66 14.02
CA LYS A 34 8.95 13.46 15.04
C LYS A 34 7.46 13.41 14.83
N GLU A 35 6.73 13.51 15.94
CA GLU A 35 5.27 13.57 15.91
C GLU A 35 4.63 12.40 15.17
N VAL A 36 5.21 11.21 15.38
CA VAL A 36 4.76 9.99 14.71
C VAL A 36 3.29 9.68 15.03
N GLU A 37 2.81 10.06 16.20
CA GLU A 37 1.44 9.83 16.62
C GLU A 37 0.42 10.50 15.70
N ASN A 38 0.78 11.60 15.05
CA ASN A 38 -0.15 12.29 14.14
C ASN A 38 -0.45 11.45 12.91
N VAL A 39 0.59 10.85 12.31
CA VAL A 39 0.38 10.01 11.14
C VAL A 39 -0.28 8.68 11.52
N LEU A 40 0.05 8.14 12.70
CA LEU A 40 -0.59 6.92 13.18
C LEU A 40 -2.09 7.13 13.41
N ASP A 41 -2.45 8.27 14.00
CA ASP A 41 -3.85 8.62 14.21
C ASP A 41 -4.59 8.70 12.87
N TYR A 42 -4.00 9.35 11.89
CA TYR A 42 -4.56 9.42 10.54
C TYR A 42 -4.77 8.02 9.95
N MET A 43 -3.74 7.17 10.03
CA MET A 43 -3.80 5.82 9.47
C MET A 43 -4.90 4.96 10.10
N LEU A 44 -5.15 5.17 11.40
CA LEU A 44 -6.13 4.38 12.13
C LEU A 44 -7.55 4.91 12.05
N SER A 45 -7.71 6.20 11.79
CA SER A 45 -9.03 6.85 11.83
C SER A 45 -9.65 7.11 10.46
N GLU A 46 -8.85 7.12 9.38
CA GLU A 46 -9.39 7.37 8.05
C GLU A 46 -9.94 6.09 7.40
N ASP A 47 -10.90 6.29 6.52
CA ASP A 47 -11.48 5.20 5.73
C ASP A 47 -10.77 5.14 4.38
N PHE A 48 -10.08 4.04 4.13
CA PHE A 48 -9.33 3.84 2.89
C PHE A 48 -10.06 2.89 1.92
N GLY A 49 -11.37 2.70 2.13
CA GLY A 49 -12.15 1.81 1.27
C GLY A 49 -11.72 0.36 1.43
N PRO A 50 -11.43 -0.35 0.34
CA PRO A 50 -11.02 -1.76 0.43
C PRO A 50 -9.58 -1.96 0.90
N TYR A 51 -8.84 -0.87 1.10
CA TYR A 51 -7.44 -0.92 1.47
C TYR A 51 -7.23 -0.69 2.95
N LYS A 52 -6.07 -1.14 3.43
CA LYS A 52 -5.63 -0.90 4.79
C LYS A 52 -4.19 -0.44 4.78
N LEU A 53 -3.85 0.44 5.69
CA LEU A 53 -2.47 0.86 5.87
C LEU A 53 -1.84 0.02 6.97
N GLY A 54 -0.56 -0.27 6.83
CA GLY A 54 0.19 -1.01 7.82
C GLY A 54 1.61 -0.50 7.91
N ILE A 55 2.32 -1.00 8.88
CA ILE A 55 3.70 -0.59 9.17
C ILE A 55 4.54 -1.84 9.41
N GLU A 56 5.72 -1.87 8.78
CA GLU A 56 6.73 -2.86 9.07
C GLU A 56 8.03 -2.10 9.35
N GLY A 57 8.48 -2.13 10.61
CA GLY A 57 9.55 -1.26 11.06
C GLY A 57 9.10 0.19 10.93
N ARG A 58 9.80 0.97 10.10
CA ARG A 58 9.40 2.35 9.79
C ARG A 58 8.67 2.48 8.47
N GLN A 59 8.61 1.41 7.68
CA GLN A 59 8.01 1.45 6.35
C GLN A 59 6.48 1.41 6.45
N ILE A 60 5.81 2.42 5.89
CA ILE A 60 4.36 2.44 5.73
C ILE A 60 4.04 1.77 4.41
N TYR A 61 3.02 0.93 4.41
CA TYR A 61 2.55 0.31 3.17
C TYR A 61 1.03 0.31 3.13
N ILE A 62 0.48 0.22 1.92
CA ILE A 62 -0.94 0.06 1.68
C ILE A 62 -1.17 -1.38 1.21
N ALA A 63 -2.27 -1.98 1.65
CA ALA A 63 -2.55 -3.38 1.37
C ALA A 63 -4.00 -3.62 0.98
N TYR A 64 -4.19 -4.60 0.14
CA TYR A 64 -5.50 -5.13 -0.23
C TYR A 64 -5.46 -6.62 0.07
N ARG A 65 -6.42 -7.11 0.84
CA ARG A 65 -6.49 -8.52 1.23
C ARG A 65 -7.84 -9.08 0.83
N ILE A 66 -7.82 -10.28 0.25
CA ILE A 66 -9.05 -10.99 -0.08
C ILE A 66 -8.88 -12.47 0.28
N HIS A 67 -9.94 -13.06 0.80
CA HIS A 67 -9.95 -14.49 1.07
C HIS A 67 -10.02 -15.24 -0.26
N LEU A 68 -9.22 -16.29 -0.42
CA LEU A 68 -9.20 -17.05 -1.68
C LEU A 68 -10.56 -17.60 -2.06
N ALA A 69 -11.37 -17.98 -1.06
CA ALA A 69 -12.72 -18.48 -1.28
C ALA A 69 -13.66 -17.45 -1.93
N ASP A 70 -13.33 -16.16 -1.81
CA ASP A 70 -14.14 -15.07 -2.36
C ASP A 70 -13.74 -14.70 -3.79
N ILE A 71 -12.69 -15.35 -4.33
CA ILE A 71 -12.27 -15.12 -5.70
C ILE A 71 -13.10 -15.99 -6.62
N THR A 72 -14.01 -15.36 -7.36
CA THR A 72 -14.92 -16.03 -8.28
C THR A 72 -14.89 -15.32 -9.62
N ASP A 73 -15.50 -15.91 -10.63
CA ASP A 73 -15.61 -15.27 -11.94
C ASP A 73 -16.36 -13.94 -11.84
N GLU A 74 -17.33 -13.86 -10.94
CA GLU A 74 -18.11 -12.64 -10.75
C GLU A 74 -17.33 -11.52 -10.07
N SER A 75 -16.38 -11.88 -9.20
CA SER A 75 -15.58 -10.90 -8.45
C SER A 75 -14.26 -10.55 -9.12
N GLU A 76 -13.88 -11.25 -10.18
CA GLU A 76 -12.57 -11.09 -10.81
C GLU A 76 -12.28 -9.65 -11.23
N ASP A 77 -13.22 -9.01 -11.90
CA ASP A 77 -13.02 -7.64 -12.40
C ASP A 77 -12.81 -6.64 -11.28
N GLU A 78 -13.58 -6.78 -10.21
CA GLU A 78 -13.46 -5.89 -9.05
C GLU A 78 -12.11 -6.10 -8.34
N ILE A 79 -11.71 -7.35 -8.19
CA ILE A 79 -10.42 -7.69 -7.56
C ILE A 79 -9.27 -7.10 -8.37
N ARG A 80 -9.30 -7.29 -9.69
CA ARG A 80 -8.28 -6.76 -10.57
C ARG A 80 -8.22 -5.23 -10.50
N LYS A 81 -9.37 -4.59 -10.50
CA LYS A 81 -9.48 -3.14 -10.38
C LYS A 81 -8.89 -2.64 -9.05
N ASN A 82 -9.15 -3.36 -7.97
CA ASN A 82 -8.63 -2.99 -6.65
C ASN A 82 -7.11 -3.17 -6.56
N ILE A 83 -6.57 -4.21 -7.19
CA ILE A 83 -5.12 -4.41 -7.22
C ILE A 83 -4.43 -3.30 -8.03
N VAL A 84 -4.98 -2.94 -9.19
CA VAL A 84 -4.43 -1.85 -9.99
C VAL A 84 -4.58 -0.52 -9.26
N GLY A 85 -5.72 -0.30 -8.62
CA GLY A 85 -5.98 0.92 -7.85
C GLY A 85 -5.07 1.09 -6.65
N LEU A 86 -4.52 0.00 -6.14
CA LEU A 86 -3.57 0.03 -5.03
C LEU A 86 -2.35 0.90 -5.37
N ALA A 87 -1.79 0.71 -6.55
CA ALA A 87 -0.62 1.48 -7.00
C ALA A 87 -0.96 2.97 -7.12
N LEU A 88 -2.12 3.28 -7.66
CA LEU A 88 -2.56 4.66 -7.80
C LEU A 88 -2.73 5.33 -6.43
N ARG A 89 -3.33 4.63 -5.49
CA ARG A 89 -3.49 5.14 -4.12
C ARG A 89 -2.14 5.36 -3.45
N ALA A 90 -1.20 4.43 -3.65
CA ALA A 90 0.14 4.58 -3.08
C ALA A 90 0.82 5.84 -3.61
N ASP A 91 0.72 6.10 -4.92
CA ASP A 91 1.28 7.30 -5.53
C ASP A 91 0.64 8.58 -5.00
N GLU A 92 -0.67 8.58 -4.83
CA GLU A 92 -1.39 9.73 -4.30
C GLU A 92 -1.02 10.02 -2.85
N MET A 93 -0.88 8.96 -2.05
CA MET A 93 -0.61 9.10 -0.63
C MET A 93 0.82 9.49 -0.31
N ASP A 94 1.76 9.10 -1.14
CA ASP A 94 3.17 9.33 -0.84
C ASP A 94 3.47 10.84 -0.69
N ASN A 95 3.00 11.66 -1.60
CA ASN A 95 3.19 13.11 -1.50
C ASN A 95 2.41 13.73 -0.35
N MET A 96 1.19 13.29 -0.14
CA MET A 96 0.33 13.80 0.93
C MET A 96 0.94 13.53 2.31
N LEU A 97 1.47 12.32 2.51
CA LEU A 97 2.07 11.96 3.80
C LEU A 97 3.33 12.77 4.08
N VAL A 98 4.12 13.05 3.06
CA VAL A 98 5.30 13.91 3.22
C VAL A 98 4.88 15.34 3.58
N GLU A 99 3.91 15.90 2.86
CA GLU A 99 3.48 17.28 3.06
C GLU A 99 2.75 17.50 4.38
N ARG A 100 1.87 16.58 4.76
CA ARG A 100 1.03 16.75 5.95
C ARG A 100 1.68 16.28 7.24
N PHE A 101 2.47 15.23 7.18
CA PHE A 101 2.97 14.58 8.38
C PHE A 101 4.49 14.51 8.47
N GLY A 102 5.18 15.02 7.47
CA GLY A 102 6.64 15.00 7.48
C GLY A 102 7.23 13.61 7.32
N CYS A 103 6.48 12.70 6.71
CA CYS A 103 6.99 11.36 6.40
C CYS A 103 8.18 11.45 5.46
N GLU A 104 9.10 10.50 5.56
CA GLU A 104 10.30 10.49 4.73
C GLU A 104 10.09 9.60 3.51
N PHE A 105 10.73 9.94 2.41
CA PHE A 105 10.68 9.07 1.23
C PHE A 105 11.45 7.78 1.53
N SER A 106 10.85 6.64 1.16
CA SER A 106 11.51 5.36 1.25
C SER A 106 12.45 5.20 0.06
N GLU A 107 13.28 4.15 0.07
CA GLU A 107 14.15 3.88 -1.08
C GLU A 107 13.34 3.59 -2.36
N TYR A 108 12.11 3.09 -2.21
CA TYR A 108 11.23 2.84 -3.34
C TYR A 108 10.76 4.13 -3.99
N SER A 109 10.40 5.12 -3.17
CA SER A 109 9.98 6.44 -3.66
C SER A 109 11.15 7.25 -4.21
N LYS A 110 12.33 7.15 -3.58
CA LYS A 110 13.52 7.86 -4.00
C LYS A 110 14.00 7.45 -5.39
N THR A 111 13.90 6.16 -5.68
CA THR A 111 14.34 5.64 -6.97
C THR A 111 13.62 6.33 -8.11
N ASP A 112 12.32 6.56 -7.92
CA ASP A 112 11.52 7.25 -8.92
C ASP A 112 11.81 8.74 -9.00
N ALA A 113 12.01 9.38 -7.84
CA ALA A 113 12.31 10.80 -7.81
C ALA A 113 13.65 11.12 -8.46
N GLU A 114 14.57 10.19 -8.45
CA GLU A 114 15.90 10.35 -9.03
C GLU A 114 15.92 10.01 -10.51
N SER A 115 14.94 9.29 -11.00
CA SER A 115 14.87 8.91 -12.41
C SER A 115 14.02 9.88 -13.21
#